data_e76b4e0214b13513ed5ebff47ab4ed98
#
_entry.id   e76b4e0214b13513ed5ebff47ab4ed98
#
_cell.length_a   1.000
_cell.length_b   1.000
_cell.length_c   1.000
_cell.angle_alpha   90.00
_cell.angle_beta   90.00
_cell.angle_gamma   90.00
#
_symmetry.space_group_name_H-M   'P 1'
#
loop_
_entity.id
_entity.type
_entity.pdbx_description
1 polymer ?
#
loop_
_entity_poly.entity_id
_entity_poly.type
_entity_poly.pdbx_seq_one_letter_code
_entity_poly.pdbx_strand_id
1 'polypeptide(L)'
;LPPTVVGFYLLIAFSPESLPGHIWQSASGSTLAFSFTGLVIGSIICSLPFYVQPLQVAFSNLRPELIEAAATLGAGPIDRFFNLIVPLSRRGFVIAICLSFAHTVGEFGIVLMIGGNLPDETRVLSIALFDHVEALDYERAHILALGLLAFAFVLLFSLYGLDRHWQKPSLGGDQ
;
A
#
# COMPACT_ATOMS: atom_id res chain seq x y z
N LEU A 1 5.23 -7.20 13.40
CA LEU A 1 4.39 -6.98 14.58
C LEU A 1 2.96 -7.41 14.23
N PRO A 2 2.17 -7.95 15.19
CA PRO A 2 0.75 -8.21 14.98
C PRO A 2 0.02 -6.91 14.60
N PRO A 3 -0.88 -6.93 13.60
CA PRO A 3 -1.60 -5.73 13.13
C PRO A 3 -2.35 -5.00 14.26
N THR A 4 -2.97 -5.74 15.17
CA THR A 4 -3.68 -5.18 16.32
C THR A 4 -2.78 -4.40 17.28
N VAL A 5 -1.52 -4.85 17.47
CA VAL A 5 -0.56 -4.13 18.31
C VAL A 5 -0.16 -2.79 17.67
N VAL A 6 0.07 -2.80 16.36
CA VAL A 6 0.37 -1.56 15.61
C VAL A 6 -0.83 -0.62 15.68
N GLY A 7 -2.05 -1.13 15.45
CA GLY A 7 -3.29 -0.36 15.55
C GLY A 7 -3.48 0.28 16.92
N PHE A 8 -3.18 -0.44 17.99
CA PHE A 8 -3.24 0.09 19.36
C PHE A 8 -2.27 1.26 19.58
N TYR A 9 -1.01 1.13 19.17
CA TYR A 9 -0.05 2.22 19.32
C TYR A 9 -0.38 3.42 18.40
N LEU A 10 -0.92 3.17 17.22
CA LEU A 10 -1.41 4.25 16.36
C LEU A 10 -2.61 4.96 16.97
N LEU A 11 -3.53 4.24 17.60
CA LEU A 11 -4.66 4.83 18.31
C LEU A 11 -4.19 5.77 19.41
N ILE A 12 -3.21 5.36 20.22
CA ILE A 12 -2.59 6.21 21.24
C ILE A 12 -1.93 7.43 20.59
N ALA A 13 -1.17 7.24 19.51
CA ALA A 13 -0.48 8.32 18.82
C ALA A 13 -1.45 9.33 18.15
N PHE A 14 -2.65 8.88 17.76
CA PHE A 14 -3.67 9.72 17.13
C PHE A 14 -4.63 10.37 18.15
N SER A 15 -4.53 9.98 19.43
CA SER A 15 -5.31 10.58 20.51
C SER A 15 -5.00 12.07 20.66
N PRO A 16 -5.99 12.92 20.97
CA PRO A 16 -5.78 14.34 21.24
C PRO A 16 -4.78 14.64 22.39
N GLU A 17 -4.59 13.69 23.28
CA GLU A 17 -3.64 13.79 24.40
C GLU A 17 -2.18 13.54 23.99
N SER A 18 -1.96 12.97 22.83
CA SER A 18 -0.62 12.76 22.26
C SER A 18 -0.11 13.99 21.54
N LEU A 19 1.23 14.12 21.40
CA LEU A 19 1.83 15.21 20.63
C LEU A 19 1.34 15.27 19.17
N PRO A 20 1.36 14.15 18.39
CA PRO A 20 0.89 14.18 17.01
C PRO A 20 -0.62 14.50 16.90
N GLY A 21 -1.44 13.89 17.76
CA GLY A 21 -2.87 14.12 17.75
C GLY A 21 -3.23 15.54 18.14
N HIS A 22 -2.56 16.11 19.14
CA HIS A 22 -2.76 17.51 19.57
C HIS A 22 -2.36 18.51 18.48
N ILE A 23 -1.21 18.31 17.82
CA ILE A 23 -0.78 19.17 16.70
C ILE A 23 -1.80 19.13 15.58
N TRP A 24 -2.26 17.92 15.22
CA TRP A 24 -3.30 17.76 14.20
C TRP A 24 -4.60 18.47 14.59
N GLN A 25 -5.08 18.25 15.80
CA GLN A 25 -6.34 18.85 16.28
C GLN A 25 -6.26 20.38 16.30
N SER A 26 -5.14 20.95 16.72
CA SER A 26 -4.96 22.41 16.73
C SER A 26 -4.88 23.01 15.33
N ALA A 27 -4.41 22.23 14.32
CA ALA A 27 -4.29 22.70 12.94
C ALA A 27 -5.57 22.47 12.11
N SER A 28 -6.28 21.36 12.33
CA SER A 28 -7.44 20.94 11.50
C SER A 28 -8.79 21.11 12.20
N GLY A 29 -8.80 21.30 13.52
CA GLY A 29 -10.03 21.34 14.34
C GLY A 29 -10.71 19.99 14.53
N SER A 30 -10.12 18.88 14.05
CA SER A 30 -10.68 17.52 14.12
C SER A 30 -9.68 16.54 14.74
N THR A 31 -10.17 15.41 15.27
CA THR A 31 -9.32 14.34 15.81
C THR A 31 -8.83 13.42 14.71
N LEU A 32 -7.62 12.85 14.84
CA LEU A 32 -7.14 11.78 13.98
C LEU A 32 -7.75 10.43 14.36
N ALA A 33 -7.85 10.13 15.66
CA ALA A 33 -8.51 8.93 16.13
C ALA A 33 -9.97 8.93 15.71
N PHE A 34 -10.46 7.78 15.25
CA PHE A 34 -11.84 7.57 14.79
C PHE A 34 -12.28 8.49 13.64
N SER A 35 -11.34 8.85 12.76
CA SER A 35 -11.61 9.65 11.57
C SER A 35 -11.13 8.97 10.29
N PHE A 36 -11.71 9.34 9.15
CA PHE A 36 -11.25 8.86 7.85
C PHE A 36 -9.79 9.24 7.58
N THR A 37 -9.38 10.44 7.97
CA THR A 37 -7.98 10.88 7.83
C THR A 37 -7.02 10.02 8.64
N GLY A 38 -7.39 9.68 9.88
CA GLY A 38 -6.63 8.76 10.71
C GLY A 38 -6.51 7.37 10.08
N LEU A 39 -7.61 6.85 9.48
CA LEU A 39 -7.60 5.60 8.73
C LEU A 39 -6.59 5.64 7.57
N VAL A 40 -6.61 6.71 6.77
CA VAL A 40 -5.71 6.87 5.62
C VAL A 40 -4.25 6.90 6.09
N ILE A 41 -3.92 7.70 7.10
CA ILE A 41 -2.56 7.81 7.64
C ILE A 41 -2.11 6.46 8.23
N GLY A 42 -2.96 5.82 9.03
CA GLY A 42 -2.67 4.51 9.61
C GLY A 42 -2.43 3.44 8.54
N SER A 43 -3.28 3.39 7.50
CA SER A 43 -3.15 2.47 6.38
C SER A 43 -1.85 2.70 5.59
N ILE A 44 -1.45 3.96 5.37
CA ILE A 44 -0.17 4.30 4.74
C ILE A 44 1.00 3.75 5.56
N ILE A 45 1.02 4.03 6.87
CA ILE A 45 2.11 3.58 7.75
C ILE A 45 2.23 2.05 7.73
N CYS A 46 1.11 1.35 7.79
CA CYS A 46 1.09 -0.10 7.85
C CYS A 46 1.38 -0.78 6.51
N SER A 47 1.05 -0.12 5.40
CA SER A 47 1.34 -0.61 4.06
C SER A 47 2.76 -0.26 3.58
N LEU A 48 3.49 0.62 4.27
CA LEU A 48 4.87 1.00 3.93
C LEU A 48 5.80 -0.19 3.69
N PRO A 49 5.86 -1.23 4.52
CA PRO A 49 6.72 -2.38 4.28
C PRO A 49 6.44 -3.08 2.95
N PHE A 50 5.15 -3.20 2.59
CA PHE A 50 4.71 -3.82 1.34
C PHE A 50 5.03 -2.98 0.10
N TYR A 51 5.23 -1.68 0.29
CA TYR A 51 5.69 -0.78 -0.76
C TYR A 51 7.22 -0.76 -0.86
N VAL A 52 7.91 -0.66 0.28
CA VAL A 52 9.36 -0.47 0.33
C VAL A 52 10.13 -1.73 -0.06
N GLN A 53 9.70 -2.92 0.41
CA GLN A 53 10.42 -4.16 0.14
C GLN A 53 10.58 -4.48 -1.35
N PRO A 54 9.53 -4.45 -2.20
CA PRO A 54 9.69 -4.69 -3.63
C PRO A 54 10.57 -3.64 -4.31
N LEU A 55 10.53 -2.39 -3.86
CA LEU A 55 11.39 -1.34 -4.39
C LEU A 55 12.85 -1.56 -4.03
N GLN A 56 13.14 -1.98 -2.79
CA GLN A 56 14.50 -2.34 -2.38
C GLN A 56 15.06 -3.47 -3.25
N VAL A 57 14.26 -4.52 -3.50
CA VAL A 57 14.66 -5.60 -4.40
C VAL A 57 14.87 -5.09 -5.83
N ALA A 58 13.98 -4.23 -6.32
CA ALA A 58 14.14 -3.68 -7.67
C ALA A 58 15.41 -2.82 -7.82
N PHE A 59 15.71 -2.01 -6.83
CA PHE A 59 16.90 -1.16 -6.83
C PHE A 59 18.20 -1.96 -6.64
N SER A 60 18.20 -2.98 -5.77
CA SER A 60 19.37 -3.84 -5.58
C SER A 60 19.72 -4.71 -6.79
N ASN A 61 18.77 -4.95 -7.68
CA ASN A 61 18.99 -5.67 -8.93
C ASN A 61 19.49 -4.78 -10.08
N LEU A 62 19.60 -3.48 -9.86
CA LEU A 62 20.20 -2.58 -10.87
C LEU A 62 21.69 -2.82 -10.95
N ARG A 63 22.18 -2.85 -12.18
CA ARG A 63 23.62 -3.01 -12.45
C ARG A 63 24.35 -1.71 -12.10
N PRO A 64 25.31 -1.73 -11.13
CA PRO A 64 26.06 -0.54 -10.72
C PRO A 64 26.77 0.14 -11.89
N GLU A 65 27.25 -0.66 -12.87
CA GLU A 65 28.00 -0.18 -14.02
C GLU A 65 27.18 0.81 -14.87
N LEU A 66 25.86 0.65 -14.93
CA LEU A 66 24.99 1.58 -15.66
C LEU A 66 24.91 2.93 -14.96
N ILE A 67 24.88 2.92 -13.62
CA ILE A 67 24.80 4.14 -12.80
C ILE A 67 26.14 4.89 -12.86
N GLU A 68 27.25 4.15 -12.84
CA GLU A 68 28.61 4.70 -12.95
C GLU A 68 28.87 5.27 -14.34
N ALA A 69 28.47 4.54 -15.41
CA ALA A 69 28.58 5.04 -16.77
C ALA A 69 27.81 6.34 -17.00
N ALA A 70 26.57 6.44 -16.47
CA ALA A 70 25.80 7.67 -16.53
C ALA A 70 26.49 8.82 -15.76
N ALA A 71 27.13 8.50 -14.62
CA ALA A 71 27.90 9.50 -13.87
C ALA A 71 29.12 10.02 -14.64
N THR A 72 29.86 9.15 -15.32
CA THR A 72 31.01 9.53 -16.15
C THR A 72 30.62 10.39 -17.36
N LEU A 73 29.40 10.22 -17.84
CA LEU A 73 28.81 11.05 -18.90
C LEU A 73 28.27 12.39 -18.38
N GLY A 74 28.44 12.70 -17.08
CA GLY A 74 28.06 13.97 -16.47
C GLY A 74 26.63 14.03 -15.94
N ALA A 75 25.89 12.90 -15.92
CA ALA A 75 24.54 12.87 -15.37
C ALA A 75 24.57 13.12 -13.84
N GLY A 76 23.84 14.11 -13.38
CA GLY A 76 23.70 14.42 -11.95
C GLY A 76 22.89 13.36 -11.19
N PRO A 77 22.93 13.34 -9.84
CA PRO A 77 22.25 12.32 -9.05
C PRO A 77 20.72 12.32 -9.25
N ILE A 78 20.10 13.48 -9.39
CA ILE A 78 18.67 13.64 -9.64
C ILE A 78 18.33 13.14 -11.06
N ASP A 79 19.13 13.49 -12.05
CA ASP A 79 18.97 13.05 -13.43
C ASP A 79 19.07 11.53 -13.54
N ARG A 80 20.08 10.92 -12.92
CA ARG A 80 20.23 9.46 -12.85
C ARG A 80 19.03 8.78 -12.17
N PHE A 81 18.50 9.39 -11.12
CA PHE A 81 17.36 8.84 -10.42
C PHE A 81 16.11 8.79 -11.31
N PHE A 82 15.70 9.91 -11.92
CA PHE A 82 14.47 9.97 -12.70
C PHE A 82 14.59 9.38 -14.10
N ASN A 83 15.75 9.52 -14.76
CA ASN A 83 15.92 9.10 -16.15
C ASN A 83 16.58 7.72 -16.33
N LEU A 84 17.17 7.15 -15.26
CA LEU A 84 17.79 5.82 -15.32
C LEU A 84 17.19 4.87 -14.29
N ILE A 85 17.25 5.18 -12.99
CA ILE A 85 16.87 4.26 -11.91
C ILE A 85 15.37 3.98 -11.94
N VAL A 86 14.53 5.02 -11.96
CA VAL A 86 13.05 4.87 -11.97
C VAL A 86 12.57 4.09 -13.20
N PRO A 87 12.97 4.43 -14.45
CA PRO A 87 12.56 3.66 -15.62
C PRO A 87 13.02 2.21 -15.61
N LEU A 88 14.24 1.93 -15.15
CA LEU A 88 14.73 0.55 -15.03
C LEU A 88 14.04 -0.25 -13.93
N SER A 89 13.57 0.43 -12.88
CA SER A 89 12.87 -0.19 -11.74
C SER A 89 11.35 -0.16 -11.87
N ARG A 90 10.78 0.28 -12.99
CA ARG A 90 9.32 0.47 -13.19
C ARG A 90 8.48 -0.75 -12.78
N ARG A 91 8.99 -1.96 -13.03
CA ARG A 91 8.36 -3.20 -12.61
C ARG A 91 8.25 -3.31 -11.09
N GLY A 92 9.30 -2.95 -10.37
CA GLY A 92 9.31 -2.92 -8.91
C GLY A 92 8.28 -1.94 -8.35
N PHE A 93 8.11 -0.76 -8.98
CA PHE A 93 7.07 0.20 -8.59
C PHE A 93 5.66 -0.37 -8.77
N VAL A 94 5.38 -1.03 -9.90
CA VAL A 94 4.05 -1.64 -10.13
C VAL A 94 3.77 -2.72 -9.10
N ILE A 95 4.74 -3.61 -8.83
CA ILE A 95 4.59 -4.64 -7.80
C ILE A 95 4.36 -4.01 -6.43
N ALA A 96 5.14 -2.98 -6.06
CA ALA A 96 5.02 -2.27 -4.80
C ALA A 96 3.63 -1.65 -4.61
N ILE A 97 3.12 -0.94 -5.63
CA ILE A 97 1.80 -0.33 -5.61
C ILE A 97 0.71 -1.39 -5.43
N CYS A 98 0.77 -2.46 -6.21
CA CYS A 98 -0.25 -3.50 -6.16
C CYS A 98 -0.24 -4.29 -4.84
N LEU A 99 0.94 -4.61 -4.29
CA LEU A 99 1.04 -5.29 -3.00
C LEU A 99 0.54 -4.40 -1.86
N SER A 100 0.93 -3.11 -1.83
CA SER A 100 0.43 -2.17 -0.83
C SER A 100 -1.07 -2.00 -0.91
N PHE A 101 -1.61 -1.88 -2.12
CA PHE A 101 -3.04 -1.73 -2.33
C PHE A 101 -3.81 -2.99 -1.91
N ALA A 102 -3.35 -4.18 -2.32
CA ALA A 102 -3.95 -5.44 -1.92
C ALA A 102 -3.93 -5.63 -0.40
N HIS A 103 -2.81 -5.27 0.26
CA HIS A 103 -2.70 -5.28 1.72
C HIS A 103 -3.72 -4.34 2.36
N THR A 104 -3.80 -3.08 1.89
CA THR A 104 -4.70 -2.07 2.45
C THR A 104 -6.18 -2.47 2.33
N VAL A 105 -6.59 -3.05 1.19
CA VAL A 105 -7.97 -3.52 0.99
C VAL A 105 -8.34 -4.67 1.91
N GLY A 106 -7.38 -5.57 2.19
CA GLY A 106 -7.58 -6.71 3.09
C GLY A 106 -7.34 -6.41 4.58
N GLU A 107 -6.87 -5.19 4.92
CA GLU A 107 -6.56 -4.83 6.29
C GLU A 107 -7.83 -4.67 7.13
N PHE A 108 -7.87 -5.37 8.25
CA PHE A 108 -9.00 -5.38 9.18
C PHE A 108 -8.60 -4.87 10.57
N GLY A 109 -7.55 -5.46 11.16
CA GLY A 109 -7.21 -5.26 12.57
C GLY A 109 -6.87 -3.82 12.92
N ILE A 110 -6.06 -3.17 12.09
CA ILE A 110 -5.61 -1.79 12.29
C ILE A 110 -6.76 -0.83 12.05
N VAL A 111 -7.48 -1.02 10.93
CA VAL A 111 -8.61 -0.14 10.56
C VAL A 111 -9.73 -0.19 11.59
N LEU A 112 -10.00 -1.35 12.18
CA LEU A 112 -10.98 -1.48 13.26
C LEU A 112 -10.52 -0.72 14.52
N MET A 113 -9.24 -0.85 14.88
CA MET A 113 -8.69 -0.21 16.09
C MET A 113 -8.68 1.32 16.00
N ILE A 114 -8.24 1.88 14.87
CA ILE A 114 -8.11 3.34 14.72
C ILE A 114 -9.37 4.00 14.15
N GLY A 115 -10.23 3.26 13.46
CA GLY A 115 -11.45 3.76 12.85
C GLY A 115 -12.71 3.59 13.69
N GLY A 116 -12.78 2.54 14.54
CA GLY A 116 -13.92 2.30 15.43
C GLY A 116 -15.22 1.89 14.73
N ASN A 117 -15.19 1.48 13.43
CA ASN A 117 -16.35 1.01 12.67
C ASN A 117 -17.54 1.98 12.65
N LEU A 118 -17.28 3.28 12.47
CA LEU A 118 -18.34 4.28 12.39
C LEU A 118 -19.04 4.20 11.02
N PRO A 119 -20.39 4.01 11.00
CA PRO A 119 -21.14 3.99 9.74
C PRO A 119 -20.94 5.30 8.97
N ASP A 120 -20.82 5.18 7.64
CA ASP A 120 -20.65 6.29 6.68
C ASP A 120 -19.36 7.12 6.85
N GLU A 121 -18.51 6.82 7.85
CA GLU A 121 -17.25 7.54 8.07
C GLU A 121 -16.03 6.62 7.95
N THR A 122 -15.96 5.58 8.80
CA THR A 122 -14.76 4.74 8.92
C THR A 122 -15.01 3.25 8.63
N ARG A 123 -16.24 2.88 8.28
CA ARG A 123 -16.57 1.50 7.92
C ARG A 123 -16.01 1.15 6.55
N VAL A 124 -14.99 0.30 6.52
CA VAL A 124 -14.39 -0.24 5.28
C VAL A 124 -14.95 -1.61 4.93
N LEU A 125 -14.69 -2.10 3.70
CA LEU A 125 -15.25 -3.36 3.19
C LEU A 125 -14.88 -4.59 4.04
N SER A 126 -13.65 -4.66 4.57
CA SER A 126 -13.23 -5.75 5.45
C SER A 126 -14.00 -5.78 6.76
N ILE A 127 -14.31 -4.61 7.33
CA ILE A 127 -15.14 -4.49 8.53
C ILE A 127 -16.60 -4.84 8.22
N ALA A 128 -17.15 -4.33 7.11
CA ALA A 128 -18.52 -4.64 6.70
C ALA A 128 -18.73 -6.14 6.46
N LEU A 129 -17.75 -6.83 5.88
CA LEU A 129 -17.78 -8.29 5.74
C LEU A 129 -17.84 -8.97 7.12
N PHE A 130 -17.00 -8.54 8.05
CA PHE A 130 -16.97 -9.08 9.41
C PHE A 130 -18.31 -8.86 10.14
N ASP A 131 -18.88 -7.65 10.07
CA ASP A 131 -20.17 -7.32 10.66
C ASP A 131 -21.29 -8.24 10.15
N HIS A 132 -21.34 -8.55 8.84
CA HIS A 132 -22.32 -9.47 8.30
C HIS A 132 -22.12 -10.91 8.79
N VAL A 133 -20.87 -11.34 8.97
CA VAL A 133 -20.58 -12.66 9.54
C VAL A 133 -21.01 -12.74 11.01
N GLU A 134 -20.72 -11.70 11.82
CA GLU A 134 -21.17 -11.66 13.22
C GLU A 134 -22.70 -11.61 13.34
N ALA A 135 -23.36 -10.91 12.42
CA ALA A 135 -24.84 -10.85 12.36
C ALA A 135 -25.48 -12.14 11.82
N LEU A 136 -24.68 -13.17 11.48
CA LEU A 136 -25.14 -14.42 10.82
C LEU A 136 -25.84 -14.18 9.47
N ASP A 137 -25.64 -13.02 8.85
CA ASP A 137 -26.12 -12.64 7.52
C ASP A 137 -25.14 -13.15 6.45
N TYR A 138 -25.09 -14.45 6.29
CA TYR A 138 -24.15 -15.09 5.38
C TYR A 138 -24.43 -14.79 3.90
N GLU A 139 -25.64 -14.40 3.54
CA GLU A 139 -25.97 -14.05 2.16
C GLU A 139 -25.20 -12.78 1.73
N ARG A 140 -25.28 -11.72 2.53
CA ARG A 140 -24.55 -10.48 2.26
C ARG A 140 -23.06 -10.65 2.45
N ALA A 141 -22.62 -11.42 3.47
CA ALA A 141 -21.22 -11.76 3.66
C ALA A 141 -20.63 -12.45 2.41
N HIS A 142 -21.36 -13.39 1.79
CA HIS A 142 -20.93 -14.05 0.55
C HIS A 142 -20.78 -13.09 -0.63
N ILE A 143 -21.73 -12.16 -0.80
CA ILE A 143 -21.66 -11.17 -1.88
C ILE A 143 -20.40 -10.31 -1.74
N LEU A 144 -20.14 -9.79 -0.53
CA LEU A 144 -18.95 -8.99 -0.26
C LEU A 144 -17.66 -9.79 -0.42
N ALA A 145 -17.62 -11.01 0.10
CA ALA A 145 -16.46 -11.89 -0.01
C ALA A 145 -16.14 -12.24 -1.47
N LEU A 146 -17.15 -12.57 -2.28
CA LEU A 146 -16.97 -12.83 -3.72
C LEU A 146 -16.51 -11.57 -4.46
N GLY A 147 -17.03 -10.39 -4.10
CA GLY A 147 -16.58 -9.12 -4.66
C GLY A 147 -15.11 -8.86 -4.37
N LEU A 148 -14.67 -9.02 -3.12
CA LEU A 148 -13.27 -8.86 -2.71
C LEU A 148 -12.36 -9.90 -3.38
N LEU A 149 -12.82 -11.16 -3.48
CA LEU A 149 -12.08 -12.24 -4.15
C LEU A 149 -11.92 -11.96 -5.65
N ALA A 150 -13.01 -11.59 -6.34
CA ALA A 150 -12.96 -11.21 -7.75
C ALA A 150 -12.02 -10.04 -7.98
N PHE A 151 -12.09 -9.01 -7.13
CA PHE A 151 -11.19 -7.87 -7.15
C PHE A 151 -9.71 -8.29 -6.99
N ALA A 152 -9.39 -9.14 -6.01
CA ALA A 152 -8.05 -9.66 -5.80
C ALA A 152 -7.52 -10.44 -7.02
N PHE A 153 -8.37 -11.27 -7.65
CA PHE A 153 -8.00 -11.98 -8.88
C PHE A 153 -7.74 -11.03 -10.05
N VAL A 154 -8.60 -10.04 -10.27
CA VAL A 154 -8.40 -9.03 -11.32
C VAL A 154 -7.08 -8.30 -11.13
N LEU A 155 -6.76 -7.94 -9.89
CA LEU A 155 -5.51 -7.25 -9.55
C LEU A 155 -4.29 -8.14 -9.80
N LEU A 156 -4.33 -9.42 -9.40
CA LEU A 156 -3.27 -10.38 -9.65
C LEU A 156 -3.06 -10.64 -11.15
N PHE A 157 -4.15 -10.84 -11.90
CA PHE A 157 -4.06 -11.03 -13.35
C PHE A 157 -3.53 -9.82 -14.08
N SER A 158 -3.90 -8.60 -13.64
CA SER A 158 -3.37 -7.36 -14.19
C SER A 158 -1.86 -7.25 -13.97
N LEU A 159 -1.38 -7.60 -12.76
CA LEU A 159 0.04 -7.67 -12.45
C LEU A 159 0.79 -8.68 -13.33
N TYR A 160 0.25 -9.88 -13.42
CA TYR A 160 0.87 -10.94 -14.22
C TYR A 160 0.90 -10.60 -15.71
N GLY A 161 -0.16 -9.97 -16.21
CA GLY A 161 -0.24 -9.49 -17.60
C GLY A 161 0.79 -8.42 -17.91
N LEU A 162 0.95 -7.43 -17.01
CA LEU A 162 1.97 -6.39 -17.13
C LEU A 162 3.38 -6.95 -17.08
N ASP A 163 3.63 -7.90 -16.19
CA ASP A 163 4.94 -8.55 -16.07
C ASP A 163 5.33 -9.31 -17.34
N ARG A 164 4.42 -10.11 -17.88
CA ARG A 164 4.63 -10.88 -19.09
C ARG A 164 4.85 -9.99 -20.33
N HIS A 165 4.19 -8.84 -20.39
CA HIS A 165 4.36 -7.88 -21.47
C HIS A 165 5.76 -7.26 -21.49
N TRP A 166 6.38 -7.09 -20.31
CA TRP A 166 7.73 -6.53 -20.18
C TRP A 166 8.86 -7.57 -20.26
N GLN A 167 8.53 -8.86 -20.19
CA GLN A 167 9.49 -9.97 -20.35
C GLN A 167 9.72 -10.39 -21.79
N LYS A 168 9.06 -9.77 -22.79
CA LYS A 168 9.36 -10.11 -24.18
C LYS A 168 10.83 -9.76 -24.46
N PRO A 169 11.72 -10.75 -24.62
CA PRO A 169 13.07 -10.49 -25.06
C PRO A 169 12.96 -9.85 -26.45
N SER A 170 13.72 -8.80 -26.70
CA SER A 170 14.06 -8.44 -28.06
C SER A 170 14.93 -9.57 -28.62
N LEU A 171 14.30 -10.62 -29.14
CA LEU A 171 14.94 -11.57 -30.00
C LEU A 171 15.26 -10.84 -31.32
N GLY A 172 16.43 -10.26 -31.35
CA GLY A 172 16.93 -9.54 -32.51
C GLY A 172 18.43 -9.35 -32.38
N GLY A 173 19.18 -10.37 -32.82
CA GLY A 173 20.62 -10.21 -32.92
C GLY A 173 21.40 -11.52 -32.89
N ASP A 174 20.90 -12.55 -33.57
CA ASP A 174 21.82 -13.53 -34.19
C ASP A 174 22.32 -12.90 -35.49
N GLN A 175 23.58 -12.49 -35.49
CA GLN A 175 24.56 -12.71 -36.56
C GLN A 175 25.91 -12.17 -36.12
#